data_dd4cdd8afe8956d83fe858c553f82e7f
#
_entry.id   dd4cdd8afe8956d83fe858c553f82e7f
#
_cell.length_a   1.000
_cell.length_b   1.000
_cell.length_c   1.000
_cell.angle_alpha   90.00
_cell.angle_beta   90.00
_cell.angle_gamma   90.00
#
_symmetry.space_group_name_H-M   'P 1'
#
loop_
_entity.id
_entity.type
_entity.pdbx_description
1 polymer ?
#
loop_
_entity_poly.entity_id
_entity_poly.type
_entity_poly.pdbx_seq_one_letter_code
_entity_poly.pdbx_strand_id
1 'polypeptide(L)'
;MNDRFGIQLRGGCACAGTYGHYLLHVDQLTSRAIEQKILEGCLMERPGWIRMSIHPTMTNAEIEFICDAIKEVAKNFKEWQTDYTYDSLKNEYIHKGNHNIEQEIVGEWFTL
;
A
#
# COMPACT_ATOMS: atom_id res chain seq x y z
N MET A 1 -2.30 -2.94 6.64
CA MET A 1 -1.42 -4.10 6.95
C MET A 1 -0.36 -3.67 7.95
N ASN A 2 0.50 -2.70 7.63
CA ASN A 2 1.57 -2.26 8.54
C ASN A 2 1.01 -1.81 9.90
N ASP A 3 0.15 -0.82 9.95
CA ASP A 3 -0.30 -0.16 11.18
C ASP A 3 -1.14 -1.06 12.11
N ARG A 4 -1.78 -2.10 11.58
CA ARG A 4 -2.65 -3.00 12.37
C ARG A 4 -2.03 -4.36 12.66
N PHE A 5 -1.14 -4.82 11.80
CA PHE A 5 -0.59 -6.18 11.86
C PHE A 5 0.94 -6.22 11.84
N GLY A 6 1.62 -5.08 11.70
CA GLY A 6 3.07 -5.02 11.57
C GLY A 6 3.62 -5.68 10.30
N ILE A 7 2.77 -5.91 9.28
CA ILE A 7 3.15 -6.60 8.05
C ILE A 7 3.46 -5.57 6.98
N GLN A 8 4.73 -5.48 6.57
CA GLN A 8 5.15 -4.61 5.50
C GLN A 8 4.85 -5.21 4.13
N LEU A 9 4.15 -4.44 3.30
CA LEU A 9 3.82 -4.78 1.93
C LEU A 9 4.22 -3.63 1.00
N ARG A 10 4.36 -3.94 -0.28
CA ARG A 10 4.58 -2.91 -1.29
C ARG A 10 3.34 -2.75 -2.16
N GLY A 11 2.71 -1.58 -2.11
CA GLY A 11 1.60 -1.21 -2.97
C GLY A 11 2.05 -0.43 -4.22
N GLY A 12 1.14 -0.28 -5.17
CA GLY A 12 1.31 0.51 -6.38
C GLY A 12 1.64 -0.29 -7.63
N CYS A 13 2.12 0.37 -8.67
CA CYS A 13 2.41 -0.27 -9.98
C CYS A 13 3.77 -0.96 -10.05
N ALA A 14 4.56 -0.94 -9.00
CA ALA A 14 5.87 -1.59 -8.88
C ALA A 14 6.83 -1.32 -10.07
N CYS A 15 6.78 -0.11 -10.67
CA CYS A 15 7.53 0.30 -11.87
C CYS A 15 7.23 -0.54 -13.14
N ALA A 16 6.07 -1.19 -13.20
CA ALA A 16 5.66 -2.05 -14.30
C ALA A 16 4.27 -1.64 -14.85
N GLY A 17 4.11 -0.35 -15.19
CA GLY A 17 2.82 0.23 -15.60
C GLY A 17 2.16 -0.52 -16.76
N THR A 18 2.88 -0.74 -17.86
CA THR A 18 2.34 -1.48 -19.02
C THR A 18 1.94 -2.91 -18.67
N TYR A 19 2.76 -3.61 -17.89
CA TYR A 19 2.44 -4.95 -17.40
C TYR A 19 1.23 -4.94 -16.46
N GLY A 20 1.11 -3.90 -15.62
CA GLY A 20 -0.05 -3.71 -14.75
C GLY A 20 -1.34 -3.52 -15.53
N HIS A 21 -1.34 -2.72 -16.59
CA HIS A 21 -2.49 -2.55 -17.45
C HIS A 21 -2.89 -3.88 -18.12
N TYR A 22 -1.92 -4.68 -18.54
CA TYR A 22 -2.17 -6.02 -19.08
C TYR A 22 -2.81 -6.96 -18.04
N LEU A 23 -2.23 -7.04 -16.84
CA LEU A 23 -2.73 -7.90 -15.76
C LEU A 23 -4.14 -7.52 -15.29
N LEU A 24 -4.43 -6.23 -15.24
CA LEU A 24 -5.71 -5.70 -14.77
C LEU A 24 -6.73 -5.55 -15.90
N HIS A 25 -6.41 -6.06 -17.10
CA HIS A 25 -7.27 -5.98 -18.29
C HIS A 25 -7.73 -4.55 -18.62
N VAL A 26 -6.85 -3.56 -18.41
CA VAL A 26 -7.12 -2.17 -18.75
C VAL A 26 -7.04 -2.01 -20.26
N ASP A 27 -8.15 -1.62 -20.90
CA ASP A 27 -8.17 -1.36 -22.33
C ASP A 27 -7.36 -0.13 -22.73
N GLN A 28 -7.04 0.00 -24.02
CA GLN A 28 -6.15 1.04 -24.50
C GLN A 28 -6.71 2.47 -24.31
N LEU A 29 -8.02 2.65 -24.40
CA LEU A 29 -8.63 3.96 -24.20
C LEU A 29 -8.56 4.39 -22.75
N THR A 30 -8.91 3.49 -21.84
CA THR A 30 -8.79 3.68 -20.40
C THR A 30 -7.33 3.91 -19.99
N SER A 31 -6.40 3.17 -20.58
CA SER A 31 -4.95 3.34 -20.34
C SER A 31 -4.48 4.76 -20.67
N ARG A 32 -4.90 5.32 -21.83
CA ARG A 32 -4.58 6.69 -22.21
C ARG A 32 -5.22 7.73 -21.30
N ALA A 33 -6.45 7.51 -20.88
CA ALA A 33 -7.13 8.40 -19.94
C ALA A 33 -6.43 8.43 -18.57
N ILE A 34 -5.96 7.29 -18.09
CA ILE A 34 -5.17 7.18 -16.85
C ILE A 34 -3.84 7.93 -17.02
N GLU A 35 -3.15 7.74 -18.14
CA GLU A 35 -1.89 8.42 -18.46
C GLU A 35 -2.08 9.96 -18.43
N GLN A 36 -3.13 10.45 -19.07
CA GLN A 36 -3.46 11.87 -19.06
C GLN A 36 -3.65 12.41 -17.64
N LYS A 37 -4.42 11.72 -16.81
CA LYS A 37 -4.62 12.09 -15.40
C LYS A 37 -3.33 12.11 -14.59
N ILE A 38 -2.43 11.15 -14.85
CA ILE A 38 -1.11 11.10 -14.20
C ILE A 38 -0.26 12.32 -14.60
N LEU A 39 -0.29 12.73 -15.88
CA LEU A 39 0.40 13.93 -16.37
C LEU A 39 -0.16 15.21 -15.74
N GLU A 40 -1.44 15.22 -15.41
CA GLU A 40 -2.11 16.32 -14.68
C GLU A 40 -1.85 16.28 -13.16
N GLY A 41 -1.08 15.29 -12.66
CA GLY A 41 -0.73 15.14 -11.25
C GLY A 41 -1.75 14.35 -10.43
N CYS A 42 -2.79 13.78 -11.04
CA CYS A 42 -3.75 12.95 -10.35
C CYS A 42 -3.27 11.49 -10.29
N LEU A 43 -2.75 11.07 -9.15
CA LEU A 43 -2.19 9.73 -8.94
C LEU A 43 -3.17 8.75 -8.29
N MET A 44 -4.31 9.22 -7.77
CA MET A 44 -5.27 8.40 -7.02
C MET A 44 -5.88 7.27 -7.84
N GLU A 45 -6.14 7.50 -9.13
CA GLU A 45 -6.78 6.53 -10.01
C GLU A 45 -5.77 5.61 -10.73
N ARG A 46 -4.49 5.73 -10.39
CA ARG A 46 -3.44 4.90 -10.98
C ARG A 46 -3.64 3.44 -10.58
N PRO A 47 -3.83 2.52 -11.54
CA PRO A 47 -3.98 1.11 -11.22
C PRO A 47 -2.70 0.56 -10.59
N GLY A 48 -2.87 -0.35 -9.66
CA GLY A 48 -1.76 -0.97 -8.96
C GLY A 48 -2.18 -2.28 -8.30
N TRP A 49 -1.22 -2.93 -7.67
CA TRP A 49 -1.43 -4.15 -6.90
C TRP A 49 -0.59 -4.14 -5.63
N ILE A 50 -0.89 -5.05 -4.74
CA ILE A 50 -0.10 -5.25 -3.52
C ILE A 50 0.82 -6.45 -3.76
N ARG A 51 2.12 -6.23 -3.54
CA ARG A 51 3.13 -7.28 -3.61
C ARG A 51 3.57 -7.66 -2.20
N MET A 52 3.48 -8.94 -1.93
CA MET A 52 4.03 -9.58 -0.74
C MET A 52 5.20 -10.48 -1.14
N SER A 53 6.28 -10.41 -0.39
CA SER A 53 7.42 -11.31 -0.55
C SER A 53 7.39 -12.38 0.54
N ILE A 54 7.40 -13.64 0.14
CA ILE A 54 7.47 -14.80 1.05
C ILE A 54 8.88 -15.36 0.96
N HIS A 55 9.52 -15.51 2.11
CA HIS A 55 10.86 -16.07 2.19
C HIS A 55 10.82 -17.55 2.62
N PRO A 56 11.71 -18.43 2.08
CA PRO A 56 11.71 -19.85 2.43
C PRO A 56 11.96 -20.17 3.92
N THR A 57 12.49 -19.21 4.68
CA THR A 57 12.70 -19.38 6.13
C THR A 57 11.48 -19.03 6.97
N MET A 58 10.42 -18.52 6.37
CA MET A 58 9.16 -18.24 7.07
C MET A 58 8.52 -19.56 7.51
N THR A 59 8.02 -19.55 8.73
CA THR A 59 7.27 -20.69 9.29
C THR A 59 5.84 -20.70 8.75
N ASN A 60 5.19 -21.86 8.80
CA ASN A 60 3.78 -21.99 8.42
C ASN A 60 2.89 -21.05 9.26
N ALA A 61 3.17 -20.90 10.55
CA ALA A 61 2.42 -20.02 11.44
C ALA A 61 2.49 -18.55 11.01
N GLU A 62 3.66 -18.08 10.56
CA GLU A 62 3.81 -16.72 10.01
C GLU A 62 3.01 -16.55 8.71
N ILE A 63 3.03 -17.53 7.82
CA ILE A 63 2.25 -17.50 6.59
C ILE A 63 0.74 -17.50 6.88
N GLU A 64 0.27 -18.34 7.80
CA GLU A 64 -1.13 -18.37 8.24
C GLU A 64 -1.56 -17.03 8.83
N PHE A 65 -0.73 -16.44 9.70
CA PHE A 65 -0.97 -15.10 10.25
C PHE A 65 -1.13 -14.03 9.16
N ILE A 66 -0.25 -14.04 8.14
CA ILE A 66 -0.34 -13.11 7.01
C ILE A 66 -1.63 -13.31 6.22
N CYS A 67 -2.00 -14.57 5.94
CA CYS A 67 -3.24 -14.90 5.24
C CYS A 67 -4.47 -14.42 5.99
N ASP A 68 -4.50 -14.60 7.29
CA ASP A 68 -5.62 -14.17 8.13
C ASP A 68 -5.68 -12.64 8.22
N ALA A 69 -4.54 -11.96 8.33
CA ALA A 69 -4.48 -10.51 8.27
C ALA A 69 -5.03 -9.95 6.94
N ILE A 70 -4.73 -10.59 5.80
CA ILE A 70 -5.29 -10.21 4.50
C ILE A 70 -6.82 -10.38 4.48
N LYS A 71 -7.34 -11.50 5.01
CA LYS A 71 -8.78 -11.74 5.10
C LYS A 71 -9.48 -10.68 5.97
N GLU A 72 -8.88 -10.34 7.12
CA GLU A 72 -9.41 -9.32 8.02
C GLU A 72 -9.43 -7.93 7.35
N VAL A 73 -8.37 -7.55 6.64
CA VAL A 73 -8.36 -6.29 5.87
C VAL A 73 -9.45 -6.31 4.80
N ALA A 74 -9.57 -7.40 4.03
CA ALA A 74 -10.58 -7.51 2.98
C ALA A 74 -12.01 -7.42 3.52
N LYS A 75 -12.25 -7.92 4.74
CA LYS A 75 -13.55 -7.88 5.41
C LYS A 75 -13.88 -6.49 5.94
N ASN A 76 -12.90 -5.81 6.53
CA ASN A 76 -13.13 -4.60 7.33
C ASN A 76 -12.64 -3.31 6.65
N PHE A 77 -12.16 -3.34 5.41
CA PHE A 77 -11.51 -2.19 4.76
C PHE A 77 -12.40 -0.94 4.70
N LYS A 78 -13.72 -1.11 4.53
CA LYS A 78 -14.67 0.02 4.47
C LYS A 78 -14.77 0.79 5.79
N GLU A 79 -14.67 0.10 6.90
CA GLU A 79 -14.64 0.70 8.22
C GLU A 79 -13.27 1.33 8.49
N TRP A 80 -12.22 0.56 8.26
CA TRP A 80 -10.86 0.97 8.60
C TRP A 80 -10.29 2.08 7.71
N GLN A 81 -10.81 2.24 6.48
CA GLN A 81 -10.39 3.36 5.63
C GLN A 81 -10.69 4.72 6.25
N THR A 82 -11.66 4.82 7.17
CA THR A 82 -12.00 6.06 7.87
C THR A 82 -10.91 6.55 8.83
N ASP A 83 -10.00 5.65 9.22
CA ASP A 83 -8.86 5.95 10.09
C ASP A 83 -7.69 6.61 9.35
N TYR A 84 -7.82 6.75 8.02
CA TYR A 84 -6.75 7.29 7.17
C TYR A 84 -7.17 8.59 6.51
N THR A 85 -6.17 9.43 6.25
CA THR A 85 -6.29 10.64 5.43
C THR A 85 -5.37 10.50 4.23
N TYR A 86 -5.86 10.82 3.04
CA TYR A 86 -5.05 10.80 1.83
C TYR A 86 -4.29 12.11 1.64
N ASP A 87 -2.97 12.01 1.48
CA ASP A 87 -2.09 13.10 1.09
C ASP A 87 -1.83 13.02 -0.42
N SER A 88 -2.43 13.95 -1.18
CA SER A 88 -2.33 13.96 -2.64
C SER A 88 -0.94 14.37 -3.15
N LEU A 89 -0.16 15.11 -2.37
CA LEU A 89 1.19 15.54 -2.75
C LEU A 89 2.18 14.37 -2.70
N LYS A 90 2.04 13.53 -1.67
CA LYS A 90 2.88 12.35 -1.47
C LYS A 90 2.30 11.08 -2.08
N ASN A 91 1.02 11.11 -2.48
CA ASN A 91 0.26 9.93 -2.88
C ASN A 91 0.27 8.83 -1.81
N GLU A 92 0.05 9.22 -0.56
CA GLU A 92 0.11 8.36 0.60
C GLU A 92 -1.16 8.45 1.44
N TYR A 93 -1.50 7.34 2.11
CA TYR A 93 -2.54 7.31 3.13
C TYR A 93 -1.88 7.33 4.51
N ILE A 94 -2.18 8.36 5.29
CA ILE A 94 -1.62 8.57 6.62
C ILE A 94 -2.67 8.16 7.65
N HIS A 95 -2.30 7.26 8.56
CA HIS A 95 -3.16 6.88 9.68
C HIS A 95 -3.31 8.05 10.66
N LYS A 96 -4.54 8.40 11.03
CA LYS A 96 -4.85 9.56 11.89
C LYS A 96 -4.27 9.46 13.30
N GLY A 97 -3.99 8.25 13.77
CA GLY A 97 -3.34 7.98 15.05
C GLY A 97 -1.81 7.83 14.96
N ASN A 98 -1.20 8.10 13.80
CA ASN A 98 0.25 8.03 13.68
C ASN A 98 0.88 9.31 14.25
N HIS A 99 1.45 9.19 15.46
CA HIS A 99 2.11 10.27 16.18
C HIS A 99 3.62 10.35 15.90
N ASN A 100 4.06 10.08 14.68
CA ASN A 100 5.49 10.12 14.31
C ASN A 100 6.39 9.22 15.17
N ILE A 101 5.86 8.07 15.59
CA ILE A 101 6.59 7.09 16.41
C ILE A 101 7.95 6.75 15.79
N GLU A 102 8.02 6.68 14.47
CA GLU A 102 9.27 6.41 13.76
C GLU A 102 10.30 7.52 13.98
N GLN A 103 9.88 8.79 14.03
CA GLN A 103 10.78 9.92 14.30
C GLN A 103 11.26 9.93 15.75
N GLU A 104 10.41 9.54 16.68
CA GLU A 104 10.77 9.38 18.08
C GLU A 104 11.82 8.27 18.25
N ILE A 105 11.58 7.10 17.68
CA ILE A 105 12.51 5.96 17.72
C ILE A 105 13.85 6.31 17.08
N VAL A 106 13.83 6.94 15.89
CA VAL A 106 15.09 7.37 15.21
C VAL A 106 15.80 8.45 16.02
N GLY A 107 15.05 9.38 16.62
CA GLY A 107 15.62 10.40 17.52
C GLY A 107 16.36 9.78 18.71
N GLU A 108 15.80 8.75 19.33
CA GLU A 108 16.44 8.03 20.44
C GLU A 108 17.74 7.31 20.04
N TRP A 109 17.84 6.81 18.80
CA TRP A 109 19.06 6.13 18.33
C TRP A 109 20.28 7.07 18.21
N PHE A 110 20.06 8.36 18.08
CA PHE A 110 21.10 9.36 17.89
C PHE A 110 21.32 10.26 19.13
N THR A 111 20.61 10.04 20.22
CA THR A 111 20.89 10.64 21.52
C THR A 111 22.00 9.86 22.20
N LEU A 112 23.23 10.45 22.18
CA LEU A 112 24.41 10.00 22.93
C LEU A 112 24.39 10.61 24.34
#